data_88e08c85417e1d31933ed7dac4a9420d
#
_entry.id   88e08c85417e1d31933ed7dac4a9420d
#
_cell.length_a   1.000
_cell.length_b   1.000
_cell.length_c   1.000
_cell.angle_alpha   90.00
_cell.angle_beta   90.00
_cell.angle_gamma   90.00
#
_symmetry.space_group_name_H-M   'P 1'
#
loop_
_entity.id
_entity.type
_entity.pdbx_description
1 polymer ?
#
loop_
_entity_poly.entity_id
_entity_poly.type
_entity_poly.pdbx_seq_one_letter_code
_entity_poly.pdbx_strand_id
1 'polypeptide(L)'
;MFCGQEIGNISSFASSGAPSDNSSSLCVKGVARNGSPPWREDDKDGHYIFELGDDLTPRYKIYSKMGEGTFGQVLECWDRERKEMVAVKIVRGVKKYREAAMIEIEMLQQLGKHDKGGNRCVQIRNWFDYRNHICIVFEKLGSSLYDFLRKNNYRSFPIDLVREIGWQLLECVAFMHDLRMIHTDLKPENILLVSSDYVKIPEYKGSRLQRDVCYKRVPKSSAIKVIDFGSTTYERQDQTYIVSTRHYRAPEVILGLGWSYPCDVWSVGCIIVELCTVCV
;
A
#
# COMPACT_ATOMS: atom_id res chain seq x y z
N MET A 1 -14.45 52.77 -8.83
CA MET A 1 -15.59 53.19 -8.02
C MET A 1 -15.66 52.19 -6.89
N PHE A 2 -15.15 52.56 -5.75
CA PHE A 2 -15.84 52.83 -4.47
C PHE A 2 -16.50 51.61 -3.88
N CYS A 3 -16.33 51.16 -2.67
CA CYS A 3 -15.96 51.66 -1.35
C CYS A 3 -16.03 50.38 -0.47
N GLY A 4 -15.26 49.98 0.44
CA GLY A 4 -14.67 50.69 1.59
C GLY A 4 -15.50 50.54 2.86
N GLN A 5 -14.86 50.07 3.87
CA GLN A 5 -14.93 50.32 5.32
C GLN A 5 -14.94 49.01 6.12
N GLU A 6 -13.87 48.63 6.89
CA GLU A 6 -13.36 49.16 8.18
C GLU A 6 -14.46 49.27 9.27
N ILE A 7 -14.30 48.77 10.45
CA ILE A 7 -13.52 49.01 11.66
C ILE A 7 -14.20 48.30 12.84
N GLY A 8 -13.44 47.90 13.86
CA GLY A 8 -13.96 47.61 15.18
C GLY A 8 -13.03 46.84 16.11
N ASN A 9 -11.89 47.46 16.50
CA ASN A 9 -11.16 47.18 17.73
C ASN A 9 -11.97 47.54 18.97
N ILE A 10 -11.69 46.88 20.13
CA ILE A 10 -11.58 47.41 21.50
C ILE A 10 -11.35 46.23 22.44
N SER A 11 -10.25 46.03 23.01
CA SER A 11 -9.42 46.52 24.12
C SER A 11 -9.59 45.67 25.37
N SER A 12 -8.46 45.09 25.74
CA SER A 12 -7.78 44.99 27.05
C SER A 12 -8.58 45.12 28.34
N PHE A 13 -8.38 44.21 29.26
CA PHE A 13 -8.09 44.53 30.66
C PHE A 13 -7.11 43.55 31.28
N ALA A 14 -6.05 44.10 31.86
CA ALA A 14 -5.06 43.43 32.67
C ALA A 14 -5.46 43.54 34.13
N SER A 15 -5.06 42.61 34.97
CA SER A 15 -4.14 42.72 36.09
C SER A 15 -4.41 41.71 37.20
N SER A 16 -3.37 41.11 37.61
CA SER A 16 -2.67 41.02 38.88
C SER A 16 -3.18 40.01 39.89
N GLY A 17 -2.19 39.25 40.41
CA GLY A 17 -2.21 38.67 41.74
C GLY A 17 -1.73 37.24 41.86
N ALA A 18 -0.40 37.04 41.99
CA ALA A 18 0.09 35.86 42.66
C ALA A 18 -0.09 36.00 44.18
N PRO A 19 -0.22 34.90 44.91
CA PRO A 19 0.87 34.48 45.74
C PRO A 19 1.19 32.97 45.70
N SER A 20 2.44 32.67 45.96
CA SER A 20 3.04 31.40 46.31
C SER A 20 2.34 30.73 47.48
N ASP A 21 2.20 29.39 47.42
CA ASP A 21 2.69 28.54 48.50
C ASP A 21 2.70 27.04 48.10
N ASN A 22 3.73 26.43 48.65
CA ASN A 22 4.06 25.02 48.69
C ASN A 22 2.90 24.11 49.10
N SER A 23 2.73 22.98 48.43
CA SER A 23 2.85 21.68 49.12
C SER A 23 2.49 20.49 48.27
N SER A 24 3.30 19.48 48.40
CA SER A 24 3.03 18.03 48.24
C SER A 24 2.57 17.50 46.88
N SER A 25 3.56 16.98 46.21
CA SER A 25 3.51 15.83 45.32
C SER A 25 2.48 14.79 45.78
N LEU A 26 1.32 14.80 45.12
CA LEU A 26 0.47 13.64 45.00
C LEU A 26 0.58 13.13 43.56
N CYS A 27 1.43 12.13 43.39
CA CYS A 27 1.50 11.30 42.22
C CYS A 27 0.13 10.60 42.05
N VAL A 28 -0.78 11.25 41.33
CA VAL A 28 -2.00 10.59 40.86
C VAL A 28 -1.53 9.60 39.80
N LYS A 29 -1.40 8.32 40.17
CA LYS A 29 -1.30 7.20 39.24
C LYS A 29 -2.49 7.33 38.31
N GLY A 30 -2.23 7.90 37.12
CA GLY A 30 -3.21 7.92 36.03
C GLY A 30 -3.65 6.51 35.74
N VAL A 31 -4.93 6.27 35.92
CA VAL A 31 -5.59 5.04 35.46
C VAL A 31 -5.26 4.91 33.97
N ALA A 32 -4.50 3.90 33.62
CA ALA A 32 -4.20 3.58 32.23
C ALA A 32 -5.54 3.42 31.50
N ARG A 33 -5.85 4.33 30.58
CA ARG A 33 -6.96 4.14 29.64
C ARG A 33 -6.60 2.95 28.77
N ASN A 34 -7.22 1.82 29.06
CA ASN A 34 -7.10 0.59 28.28
C ASN A 34 -7.34 0.91 26.81
N GLY A 35 -6.31 0.76 25.95
CA GLY A 35 -6.49 0.65 24.51
C GLY A 35 -5.62 1.48 23.58
N SER A 36 -4.71 2.34 24.04
CA SER A 36 -3.76 3.01 23.17
C SER A 36 -2.32 2.68 23.59
N PRO A 37 -1.41 2.38 22.66
CA PRO A 37 -0.01 2.13 23.00
C PRO A 37 0.60 3.40 23.62
N PRO A 38 1.67 3.26 24.45
CA PRO A 38 2.37 4.39 25.00
C PRO A 38 2.82 5.34 23.88
N TRP A 39 2.87 6.64 24.20
CA TRP A 39 3.41 7.62 23.26
C TRP A 39 4.87 7.30 22.97
N ARG A 40 5.20 7.17 21.66
CA ARG A 40 6.56 7.09 21.16
C ARG A 40 6.71 8.15 20.07
N GLU A 41 7.85 8.82 20.05
CA GLU A 41 8.19 9.72 18.94
C GLU A 41 8.45 8.89 17.68
N ASP A 42 8.19 9.48 16.51
CA ASP A 42 8.52 8.88 15.23
C ASP A 42 10.05 8.73 15.10
N ASP A 43 10.47 7.86 14.20
CA ASP A 43 11.89 7.79 13.84
C ASP A 43 12.33 9.07 13.09
N LYS A 44 13.65 9.20 12.87
CA LYS A 44 14.25 10.32 12.14
C LYS A 44 13.70 10.54 10.72
N ASP A 45 13.12 9.51 10.15
CA ASP A 45 12.55 9.49 8.81
C ASP A 45 11.03 9.70 8.81
N GLY A 46 10.41 9.86 9.99
CA GLY A 46 8.99 10.09 10.20
C GLY A 46 8.13 8.84 10.10
N HIS A 47 8.70 7.65 10.36
CA HIS A 47 7.94 6.41 10.47
C HIS A 47 7.38 6.24 11.88
N TYR A 48 6.16 5.74 11.95
CA TYR A 48 5.52 5.36 13.21
C TYR A 48 6.27 4.22 13.88
N ILE A 49 6.65 4.39 15.17
CA ILE A 49 7.29 3.35 15.97
C ILE A 49 6.25 2.56 16.75
N PHE A 50 6.29 1.23 16.64
CA PHE A 50 5.38 0.29 17.30
C PHE A 50 6.11 -0.92 17.88
N GLU A 51 5.43 -1.65 18.75
CA GLU A 51 5.82 -3.00 19.18
C GLU A 51 4.77 -4.01 18.75
N LEU A 52 5.20 -5.26 18.54
CA LEU A 52 4.25 -6.33 18.21
C LEU A 52 3.34 -6.59 19.40
N GLY A 53 2.05 -6.67 19.14
CA GLY A 53 1.02 -6.82 20.17
C GLY A 53 0.42 -5.50 20.66
N ASP A 54 0.99 -4.35 20.26
CA ASP A 54 0.39 -3.03 20.54
C ASP A 54 -1.00 -2.91 19.89
N ASP A 55 -1.83 -2.13 20.54
CA ASP A 55 -3.10 -1.70 19.96
C ASP A 55 -2.87 -0.36 19.22
N LEU A 56 -2.85 -0.39 17.88
CA LEU A 56 -2.74 0.84 17.07
C LEU A 56 -3.87 1.81 17.41
N THR A 57 -5.07 1.26 17.54
CA THR A 57 -6.26 1.92 18.11
C THR A 57 -7.04 0.85 18.91
N PRO A 58 -8.07 1.20 19.68
CA PRO A 58 -8.92 0.20 20.36
C PRO A 58 -9.49 -0.86 19.40
N ARG A 59 -9.59 -0.55 18.10
CA ARG A 59 -10.10 -1.45 17.07
C ARG A 59 -9.02 -2.35 16.47
N TYR A 60 -7.81 -1.84 16.23
CA TYR A 60 -6.78 -2.55 15.46
C TYR A 60 -5.60 -2.96 16.33
N LYS A 61 -5.39 -4.28 16.48
CA LYS A 61 -4.26 -4.85 17.20
C LYS A 61 -3.18 -5.29 16.22
N ILE A 62 -1.93 -4.86 16.44
CA ILE A 62 -0.78 -5.17 15.57
C ILE A 62 -0.30 -6.60 15.83
N TYR A 63 -0.15 -7.39 14.77
CA TYR A 63 0.36 -8.76 14.83
C TYR A 63 1.74 -8.90 14.21
N SER A 64 1.96 -8.32 13.04
CA SER A 64 3.25 -8.43 12.35
C SER A 64 3.49 -7.25 11.42
N LYS A 65 4.76 -7.06 11.03
CA LYS A 65 5.15 -6.14 9.96
C LYS A 65 5.16 -6.91 8.63
N MET A 66 4.40 -6.43 7.65
CA MET A 66 4.31 -7.03 6.32
C MET A 66 5.32 -6.44 5.35
N GLY A 67 5.62 -5.14 5.47
CA GLY A 67 6.56 -4.45 4.59
C GLY A 67 6.85 -3.02 5.03
N GLU A 68 7.87 -2.44 4.42
CA GLU A 68 8.25 -1.03 4.58
C GLU A 68 8.77 -0.49 3.26
N GLY A 69 8.50 0.77 2.99
CA GLY A 69 8.92 1.46 1.79
C GLY A 69 9.01 2.97 2.00
N THR A 70 9.27 3.69 0.91
CA THR A 70 9.47 5.15 0.92
C THR A 70 8.29 5.91 1.54
N PHE A 71 7.08 5.45 1.35
CA PHE A 71 5.85 6.15 1.77
C PHE A 71 5.41 5.81 3.20
N GLY A 72 5.92 4.74 3.79
CA GLY A 72 5.51 4.26 5.10
C GLY A 72 5.71 2.76 5.26
N GLN A 73 4.95 2.18 6.15
CA GLN A 73 5.03 0.75 6.48
C GLN A 73 3.64 0.10 6.45
N VAL A 74 3.61 -1.20 6.20
CA VAL A 74 2.37 -1.99 6.18
C VAL A 74 2.43 -3.01 7.31
N LEU A 75 1.41 -3.00 8.15
CA LEU A 75 1.28 -3.88 9.30
C LEU A 75 0.09 -4.82 9.13
N GLU A 76 0.26 -6.05 9.55
CA GLU A 76 -0.83 -7.00 9.72
C GLU A 76 -1.51 -6.73 11.05
N CYS A 77 -2.81 -6.45 11.03
CA CYS A 77 -3.58 -6.12 12.21
C CYS A 77 -4.85 -6.97 12.30
N TRP A 78 -5.30 -7.23 13.53
CA TRP A 78 -6.61 -7.80 13.80
C TRP A 78 -7.65 -6.69 13.96
N ASP A 79 -8.67 -6.67 13.13
CA ASP A 79 -9.83 -5.80 13.27
C ASP A 79 -10.84 -6.44 14.23
N ARG A 80 -10.93 -5.90 15.45
CA ARG A 80 -11.83 -6.41 16.50
C ARG A 80 -13.31 -6.24 16.18
N GLU A 81 -13.65 -5.26 15.36
CA GLU A 81 -15.03 -4.98 14.97
C GLU A 81 -15.48 -5.96 13.88
N ARG A 82 -14.68 -6.13 12.82
CA ARG A 82 -15.01 -7.05 11.71
C ARG A 82 -14.58 -8.49 11.98
N LYS A 83 -13.78 -8.73 13.03
CA LYS A 83 -13.23 -10.05 13.38
C LYS A 83 -12.47 -10.71 12.22
N GLU A 84 -11.66 -9.91 11.54
CA GLU A 84 -10.82 -10.35 10.42
C GLU A 84 -9.41 -9.78 10.51
N MET A 85 -8.47 -10.43 9.84
CA MET A 85 -7.13 -9.88 9.64
C MET A 85 -7.16 -8.87 8.51
N VAL A 86 -6.52 -7.72 8.72
CA VAL A 86 -6.42 -6.61 7.75
C VAL A 86 -4.96 -6.19 7.57
N ALA A 87 -4.66 -5.55 6.46
CA ALA A 87 -3.39 -4.86 6.23
C ALA A 87 -3.59 -3.36 6.48
N VAL A 88 -2.76 -2.77 7.34
CA VAL A 88 -2.82 -1.34 7.66
C VAL A 88 -1.55 -0.67 7.15
N LYS A 89 -1.68 0.17 6.12
CA LYS A 89 -0.60 1.04 5.61
C LYS A 89 -0.55 2.28 6.49
N ILE A 90 0.54 2.44 7.24
CA ILE A 90 0.80 3.62 8.08
C ILE A 90 1.74 4.52 7.31
N VAL A 91 1.23 5.63 6.83
CA VAL A 91 1.99 6.61 6.02
C VAL A 91 2.87 7.45 6.94
N ARG A 92 4.07 7.81 6.49
CA ARG A 92 5.00 8.65 7.26
C ARG A 92 4.36 9.97 7.66
N GLY A 93 4.65 10.45 8.88
CA GLY A 93 4.11 11.67 9.46
C GLY A 93 4.62 12.97 8.81
N VAL A 94 4.99 12.94 7.54
CA VAL A 94 5.51 14.06 6.76
C VAL A 94 4.46 14.60 5.80
N LYS A 95 4.28 15.92 5.76
CA LYS A 95 3.20 16.61 5.03
C LYS A 95 3.02 16.09 3.59
N LYS A 96 4.10 16.02 2.79
CA LYS A 96 4.04 15.55 1.39
C LYS A 96 3.48 14.14 1.23
N TYR A 97 3.80 13.23 2.17
CA TYR A 97 3.30 11.84 2.12
C TYR A 97 1.86 11.74 2.59
N ARG A 98 1.47 12.57 3.54
CA ARG A 98 0.07 12.68 3.99
C ARG A 98 -0.85 13.18 2.87
N GLU A 99 -0.41 14.21 2.13
CA GLU A 99 -1.14 14.74 0.97
C GLU A 99 -1.27 13.68 -0.12
N ALA A 100 -0.19 12.98 -0.45
CA ALA A 100 -0.23 11.87 -1.40
C ALA A 100 -1.16 10.73 -0.95
N ALA A 101 -1.18 10.41 0.34
CA ALA A 101 -2.07 9.38 0.88
C ALA A 101 -3.56 9.76 0.75
N MET A 102 -3.91 11.03 0.87
CA MET A 102 -5.30 11.47 0.65
C MET A 102 -5.73 11.30 -0.81
N ILE A 103 -4.83 11.54 -1.76
CA ILE A 103 -5.08 11.29 -3.19
C ILE A 103 -5.24 9.77 -3.43
N GLU A 104 -4.36 8.95 -2.84
CA GLU A 104 -4.44 7.48 -2.93
C GLU A 104 -5.79 6.97 -2.39
N ILE A 105 -6.26 7.49 -1.26
CA ILE A 105 -7.56 7.14 -0.68
C ILE A 105 -8.70 7.49 -1.63
N GLU A 106 -8.68 8.66 -2.24
CA GLU A 106 -9.70 9.08 -3.22
C GLU A 106 -9.75 8.12 -4.42
N MET A 107 -8.58 7.78 -5.00
CA MET A 107 -8.47 6.82 -6.11
C MET A 107 -9.03 5.44 -5.71
N LEU A 108 -8.62 4.92 -4.54
CA LEU A 108 -9.11 3.64 -4.02
C LEU A 108 -10.62 3.62 -3.79
N GLN A 109 -11.19 4.72 -3.28
CA GLN A 109 -12.63 4.85 -3.08
C GLN A 109 -13.38 4.87 -4.41
N GLN A 110 -12.86 5.54 -5.43
CA GLN A 110 -13.46 5.54 -6.78
C GLN A 110 -13.39 4.15 -7.41
N LEU A 111 -12.24 3.48 -7.35
CA LEU A 111 -12.10 2.10 -7.82
C LEU A 111 -13.09 1.17 -7.12
N GLY A 112 -13.18 1.23 -5.78
CA GLY A 112 -14.09 0.39 -4.99
C GLY A 112 -15.57 0.60 -5.31
N LYS A 113 -16.00 1.81 -5.68
CA LYS A 113 -17.39 2.09 -6.11
C LYS A 113 -17.77 1.38 -7.42
N HIS A 114 -16.81 1.20 -8.32
CA HIS A 114 -17.05 0.67 -9.66
C HIS A 114 -16.67 -0.81 -9.80
N ASP A 115 -15.75 -1.32 -8.96
CA ASP A 115 -15.38 -2.74 -8.90
C ASP A 115 -16.42 -3.56 -8.12
N LYS A 116 -17.59 -3.79 -8.72
CA LYS A 116 -18.74 -4.46 -8.07
C LYS A 116 -18.41 -5.84 -7.49
N GLY A 117 -17.43 -6.53 -8.04
CA GLY A 117 -16.98 -7.84 -7.55
C GLY A 117 -15.84 -7.74 -6.52
N GLY A 118 -15.18 -6.59 -6.42
CA GLY A 118 -13.99 -6.40 -5.59
C GLY A 118 -12.83 -7.32 -5.96
N ASN A 119 -12.75 -7.77 -7.23
CA ASN A 119 -11.84 -8.82 -7.66
C ASN A 119 -10.61 -8.31 -8.40
N ARG A 120 -10.59 -7.05 -8.85
CA ARG A 120 -9.52 -6.48 -9.69
C ARG A 120 -8.48 -5.74 -8.88
N CYS A 121 -8.95 -4.87 -7.99
CA CYS A 121 -8.10 -4.00 -7.18
C CYS A 121 -8.27 -4.33 -5.70
N VAL A 122 -7.24 -4.03 -4.90
CA VAL A 122 -7.33 -4.14 -3.44
C VAL A 122 -8.45 -3.25 -2.91
N GLN A 123 -9.23 -3.78 -1.97
CA GLN A 123 -10.34 -3.06 -1.39
C GLN A 123 -9.93 -2.32 -0.12
N ILE A 124 -10.16 -0.99 -0.13
CA ILE A 124 -10.06 -0.18 1.08
C ILE A 124 -11.24 -0.51 2.01
N ARG A 125 -10.95 -0.81 3.27
CA ARG A 125 -11.95 -1.12 4.31
C ARG A 125 -12.28 0.09 5.16
N ASN A 126 -11.26 0.89 5.47
CA ASN A 126 -11.34 2.09 6.29
C ASN A 126 -10.09 2.95 6.10
N TRP A 127 -10.13 4.17 6.59
CA TRP A 127 -8.95 5.00 6.80
C TRP A 127 -9.18 5.94 7.98
N PHE A 128 -8.10 6.38 8.63
CA PHE A 128 -8.15 7.31 9.77
C PHE A 128 -6.81 8.03 9.93
N ASP A 129 -6.85 9.18 10.59
CA ASP A 129 -5.65 9.91 11.01
C ASP A 129 -5.31 9.50 12.46
N TYR A 130 -4.08 9.05 12.68
CA TYR A 130 -3.62 8.64 13.99
C TYR A 130 -2.22 9.15 14.25
N ARG A 131 -2.07 10.01 15.27
CA ARG A 131 -0.78 10.59 15.67
C ARG A 131 -0.01 11.18 14.49
N ASN A 132 -0.68 11.99 13.66
CA ASN A 132 -0.12 12.59 12.44
C ASN A 132 0.21 11.61 11.31
N HIS A 133 -0.20 10.34 11.37
CA HIS A 133 -0.08 9.36 10.29
C HIS A 133 -1.44 9.08 9.67
N ILE A 134 -1.51 9.15 8.34
CA ILE A 134 -2.67 8.60 7.62
C ILE A 134 -2.53 7.08 7.62
N CYS A 135 -3.51 6.40 8.19
CA CYS A 135 -3.60 4.95 8.25
C CYS A 135 -4.68 4.48 7.27
N ILE A 136 -4.31 3.67 6.29
CA ILE A 136 -5.22 3.11 5.29
C ILE A 136 -5.37 1.62 5.58
N VAL A 137 -6.61 1.18 5.79
CA VAL A 137 -6.93 -0.21 6.12
C VAL A 137 -7.42 -0.92 4.88
N PHE A 138 -6.74 -1.98 4.50
CA PHE A 138 -7.04 -2.83 3.35
C PHE A 138 -7.49 -4.22 3.79
N GLU A 139 -8.17 -4.93 2.89
CA GLU A 139 -8.27 -6.38 3.00
C GLU A 139 -6.87 -7.00 3.05
N LYS A 140 -6.72 -8.09 3.81
CA LYS A 140 -5.46 -8.83 3.83
C LYS A 140 -5.38 -9.76 2.63
N LEU A 141 -4.34 -9.59 1.84
CA LEU A 141 -4.01 -10.42 0.69
C LEU A 141 -2.80 -11.33 1.00
N GLY A 142 -2.48 -12.20 0.08
CA GLY A 142 -1.31 -13.06 0.12
C GLY A 142 -0.02 -12.34 -0.25
N SER A 143 1.00 -13.09 -0.65
CA SER A 143 2.29 -12.55 -1.08
C SER A 143 2.19 -11.90 -2.46
N SER A 144 3.07 -10.93 -2.73
CA SER A 144 3.25 -10.40 -4.08
C SER A 144 3.80 -11.48 -5.02
N LEU A 145 3.60 -11.30 -6.32
CA LEU A 145 4.20 -12.19 -7.33
C LEU A 145 5.72 -12.19 -7.21
N TYR A 146 6.33 -11.03 -6.93
CA TYR A 146 7.77 -10.91 -6.70
C TYR A 146 8.22 -11.73 -5.49
N ASP A 147 7.57 -11.57 -4.32
CA ASP A 147 7.92 -12.32 -3.13
C ASP A 147 7.71 -13.83 -3.30
N PHE A 148 6.69 -14.22 -4.05
CA PHE A 148 6.45 -15.61 -4.37
C PHE A 148 7.59 -16.18 -5.24
N LEU A 149 8.00 -15.48 -6.31
CA LEU A 149 9.13 -15.86 -7.14
C LEU A 149 10.42 -15.96 -6.32
N ARG A 150 10.73 -14.95 -5.50
CA ARG A 150 11.90 -14.93 -4.63
C ARG A 150 11.93 -16.13 -3.66
N LYS A 151 10.82 -16.42 -2.99
CA LYS A 151 10.68 -17.59 -2.09
C LYS A 151 10.69 -18.92 -2.81
N ASN A 152 10.50 -18.93 -4.13
CA ASN A 152 10.54 -20.08 -5.02
C ASN A 152 11.88 -20.20 -5.78
N ASN A 153 12.93 -19.50 -5.31
CA ASN A 153 14.24 -19.42 -5.93
C ASN A 153 14.16 -18.97 -7.40
N TYR A 154 13.32 -17.97 -7.68
CA TYR A 154 13.09 -17.40 -9.01
C TYR A 154 12.76 -18.47 -10.08
N ARG A 155 11.96 -19.46 -9.75
CA ARG A 155 11.45 -20.42 -10.72
C ARG A 155 10.21 -19.87 -11.41
N SER A 156 10.20 -19.98 -12.75
CA SER A 156 9.07 -19.52 -13.57
C SER A 156 7.76 -20.17 -13.17
N PHE A 157 6.66 -19.49 -13.38
CA PHE A 157 5.33 -20.04 -13.19
C PHE A 157 4.96 -20.99 -14.35
N PRO A 158 4.05 -21.97 -14.13
CA PRO A 158 3.44 -22.72 -15.22
C PRO A 158 2.75 -21.79 -16.20
N ILE A 159 2.86 -22.08 -17.50
CA ILE A 159 2.34 -21.19 -18.56
C ILE A 159 0.83 -20.93 -18.44
N ASP A 160 0.05 -21.92 -18.01
CA ASP A 160 -1.38 -21.76 -17.80
C ASP A 160 -1.68 -20.76 -16.67
N LEU A 161 -0.91 -20.82 -15.58
CA LEU A 161 -1.02 -19.85 -14.49
C LEU A 161 -0.63 -18.44 -14.95
N VAL A 162 0.44 -18.31 -15.75
CA VAL A 162 0.84 -17.00 -16.32
C VAL A 162 -0.27 -16.44 -17.22
N ARG A 163 -0.91 -17.29 -18.02
CA ARG A 163 -2.03 -16.90 -18.88
C ARG A 163 -3.20 -16.35 -18.06
N GLU A 164 -3.59 -17.03 -16.99
CA GLU A 164 -4.68 -16.62 -16.11
C GLU A 164 -4.35 -15.32 -15.37
N ILE A 165 -3.13 -15.17 -14.86
CA ILE A 165 -2.65 -13.93 -14.23
C ILE A 165 -2.65 -12.79 -15.24
N GLY A 166 -2.10 -13.02 -16.45
CA GLY A 166 -2.04 -12.02 -17.53
C GLY A 166 -3.43 -11.53 -17.94
N TRP A 167 -4.39 -12.44 -18.02
CA TRP A 167 -5.78 -12.10 -18.30
C TRP A 167 -6.37 -11.17 -17.23
N GLN A 168 -6.23 -11.53 -15.95
CA GLN A 168 -6.73 -10.73 -14.84
C GLN A 168 -6.06 -9.35 -14.76
N LEU A 169 -4.75 -9.27 -15.07
CA LEU A 169 -4.03 -7.99 -15.14
C LEU A 169 -4.58 -7.10 -16.24
N LEU A 170 -4.80 -7.65 -17.43
CA LEU A 170 -5.38 -6.88 -18.56
C LEU A 170 -6.80 -6.44 -18.26
N GLU A 171 -7.63 -7.29 -17.62
CA GLU A 171 -8.97 -6.89 -17.16
C GLU A 171 -8.92 -5.76 -16.14
N CYS A 172 -7.96 -5.81 -15.19
CA CYS A 172 -7.78 -4.75 -14.21
C CYS A 172 -7.35 -3.44 -14.87
N VAL A 173 -6.38 -3.49 -15.80
CA VAL A 173 -5.90 -2.31 -16.53
C VAL A 173 -7.01 -1.72 -17.39
N ALA A 174 -7.77 -2.54 -18.12
CA ALA A 174 -8.92 -2.07 -18.92
C ALA A 174 -9.95 -1.37 -18.01
N PHE A 175 -10.29 -1.97 -16.87
CA PHE A 175 -11.20 -1.38 -15.91
C PHE A 175 -10.72 -0.02 -15.38
N MET A 176 -9.42 0.11 -15.06
CA MET A 176 -8.85 1.39 -14.62
C MET A 176 -8.89 2.44 -15.75
N HIS A 177 -8.53 2.05 -16.96
CA HIS A 177 -8.54 2.93 -18.14
C HIS A 177 -9.94 3.40 -18.50
N ASP A 178 -10.97 2.57 -18.34
CA ASP A 178 -12.39 2.97 -18.50
C ASP A 178 -12.78 4.07 -17.49
N LEU A 179 -12.18 4.06 -16.32
CA LEU A 179 -12.31 5.11 -15.30
C LEU A 179 -11.35 6.29 -15.51
N ARG A 180 -10.62 6.33 -16.63
CA ARG A 180 -9.61 7.31 -16.99
C ARG A 180 -8.43 7.38 -16.01
N MET A 181 -8.14 6.29 -15.30
CA MET A 181 -7.02 6.14 -14.38
C MET A 181 -5.88 5.37 -15.02
N ILE A 182 -4.65 5.84 -14.85
CA ILE A 182 -3.42 5.19 -15.30
C ILE A 182 -2.64 4.85 -14.05
N HIS A 183 -2.26 3.58 -13.87
CA HIS A 183 -1.58 3.10 -12.67
C HIS A 183 -0.17 3.66 -12.55
N THR A 184 0.56 3.65 -13.66
CA THR A 184 1.92 4.17 -13.86
C THR A 184 3.05 3.41 -13.15
N ASP A 185 2.80 2.49 -12.22
CA ASP A 185 3.86 1.70 -11.54
C ASP A 185 3.47 0.22 -11.39
N LEU A 186 2.99 -0.41 -12.47
CA LEU A 186 2.73 -1.85 -12.49
C LEU A 186 4.06 -2.62 -12.50
N LYS A 187 4.18 -3.56 -11.55
CA LYS A 187 5.33 -4.45 -11.36
C LYS A 187 4.93 -5.65 -10.50
N PRO A 188 5.68 -6.76 -10.50
CA PRO A 188 5.34 -7.95 -9.72
C PRO A 188 5.19 -7.71 -8.21
N GLU A 189 5.84 -6.69 -7.65
CA GLU A 189 5.69 -6.26 -6.26
C GLU A 189 4.30 -5.71 -5.95
N ASN A 190 3.65 -5.08 -6.95
CA ASN A 190 2.35 -4.43 -6.82
C ASN A 190 1.18 -5.32 -7.25
N ILE A 191 1.44 -6.62 -7.46
CA ILE A 191 0.44 -7.62 -7.79
C ILE A 191 0.48 -8.71 -6.74
N LEU A 192 -0.59 -8.81 -5.95
CA LEU A 192 -0.68 -9.77 -4.85
C LEU A 192 -1.60 -10.93 -5.20
N LEU A 193 -1.18 -12.13 -4.83
CA LEU A 193 -2.07 -13.29 -4.79
C LEU A 193 -3.15 -13.06 -3.74
N VAL A 194 -4.38 -13.45 -4.02
CA VAL A 194 -5.48 -13.37 -3.05
C VAL A 194 -5.23 -14.33 -1.88
N SER A 195 -4.66 -15.52 -2.16
CA SER A 195 -4.26 -16.49 -1.13
C SER A 195 -2.76 -16.80 -1.21
N SER A 196 -2.13 -17.00 -0.07
CA SER A 196 -0.74 -17.47 0.02
C SER A 196 -0.59 -18.99 -0.11
N ASP A 197 -1.66 -19.74 -0.31
CA ASP A 197 -1.65 -21.18 -0.42
C ASP A 197 -0.93 -21.65 -1.67
N TYR A 198 -0.10 -22.68 -1.52
CA TYR A 198 0.64 -23.28 -2.63
C TYR A 198 0.71 -24.80 -2.49
N VAL A 199 0.99 -25.45 -3.64
CA VAL A 199 1.36 -26.87 -3.69
C VAL A 199 2.84 -26.98 -4.03
N LYS A 200 3.47 -28.07 -3.56
CA LYS A 200 4.84 -28.44 -3.95
C LYS A 200 4.78 -29.48 -5.05
N ILE A 201 5.33 -29.17 -6.21
CA ILE A 201 5.41 -30.08 -7.34
C ILE A 201 6.86 -30.56 -7.46
N PRO A 202 7.12 -31.89 -7.56
CA PRO A 202 8.46 -32.40 -7.76
C PRO A 202 8.99 -31.98 -9.13
N GLU A 203 10.23 -31.54 -9.16
CA GLU A 203 10.99 -31.20 -10.37
C GLU A 203 12.28 -32.01 -10.38
N TYR A 204 12.47 -32.81 -11.42
CA TYR A 204 13.63 -33.69 -11.53
C TYR A 204 14.75 -32.93 -12.23
N LYS A 205 15.86 -32.68 -11.51
CA LYS A 205 17.08 -32.11 -12.08
C LYS A 205 18.15 -33.20 -12.14
N GLY A 206 18.83 -33.32 -13.27
CA GLY A 206 19.97 -34.22 -13.43
C GLY A 206 19.87 -35.19 -14.60
N SER A 207 21.00 -35.87 -14.88
CA SER A 207 21.10 -36.93 -15.91
C SER A 207 20.36 -38.19 -15.45
N ARG A 208 20.16 -39.14 -16.39
CA ARG A 208 19.49 -40.41 -16.10
C ARG A 208 20.08 -41.20 -14.93
N LEU A 209 21.33 -40.93 -14.54
CA LEU A 209 22.09 -41.67 -13.52
C LEU A 209 22.04 -41.04 -12.12
N GLN A 210 21.69 -39.74 -11.99
CA GLN A 210 21.61 -39.04 -10.71
C GLN A 210 20.46 -38.03 -10.76
N ARG A 211 19.29 -38.39 -10.21
CA ARG A 211 18.10 -37.56 -10.18
C ARG A 211 17.94 -36.99 -8.77
N ASP A 212 18.33 -35.75 -8.60
CA ASP A 212 17.95 -34.99 -7.39
C ASP A 212 16.52 -34.48 -7.54
N VAL A 213 15.67 -34.87 -6.60
CA VAL A 213 14.30 -34.35 -6.52
C VAL A 213 14.32 -33.02 -5.82
N CYS A 214 14.06 -31.95 -6.54
CA CYS A 214 13.78 -30.68 -5.96
C CYS A 214 12.30 -30.32 -6.11
N TYR A 215 11.79 -29.44 -5.25
CA TYR A 215 10.39 -29.08 -5.27
C TYR A 215 10.22 -27.64 -5.73
N LYS A 216 9.27 -27.42 -6.64
CA LYS A 216 8.79 -26.10 -7.08
C LYS A 216 7.48 -25.81 -6.37
N ARG A 217 7.32 -24.57 -5.89
CA ARG A 217 6.05 -24.10 -5.35
C ARG A 217 5.19 -23.55 -6.48
N VAL A 218 3.90 -23.86 -6.47
CA VAL A 218 2.92 -23.34 -7.42
C VAL A 218 1.73 -22.85 -6.60
N PRO A 219 1.26 -21.60 -6.79
CA PRO A 219 0.05 -21.11 -6.13
C PRO A 219 -1.13 -22.05 -6.37
N LYS A 220 -1.95 -22.28 -5.35
CA LYS A 220 -3.20 -23.06 -5.50
C LYS A 220 -4.27 -22.32 -6.28
N SER A 221 -4.24 -20.99 -6.27
CA SER A 221 -5.18 -20.12 -6.97
C SER A 221 -4.41 -19.10 -7.80
N SER A 222 -4.91 -18.82 -8.98
CA SER A 222 -4.43 -17.77 -9.88
C SER A 222 -4.98 -16.39 -9.54
N ALA A 223 -5.92 -16.29 -8.60
CA ALA A 223 -6.59 -15.04 -8.26
C ALA A 223 -5.58 -14.01 -7.72
N ILE A 224 -5.57 -12.85 -8.35
CA ILE A 224 -4.68 -11.73 -8.01
C ILE A 224 -5.48 -10.45 -7.78
N LYS A 225 -4.83 -9.47 -7.14
CA LYS A 225 -5.29 -8.08 -7.08
C LYS A 225 -4.12 -7.13 -7.25
N VAL A 226 -4.39 -6.02 -7.92
CA VAL A 226 -3.44 -4.91 -8.05
C VAL A 226 -3.50 -4.04 -6.81
N ILE A 227 -2.34 -3.58 -6.35
CA ILE A 227 -2.17 -2.71 -5.18
C ILE A 227 -1.32 -1.48 -5.51
N ASP A 228 -1.18 -0.58 -4.54
CA ASP A 228 -0.32 0.61 -4.56
C ASP A 228 -0.70 1.64 -5.62
N PHE A 229 -1.82 2.32 -5.36
CA PHE A 229 -2.37 3.37 -6.22
C PHE A 229 -1.78 4.76 -5.92
N GLY A 230 -0.70 4.83 -5.14
CA GLY A 230 -0.05 6.10 -4.75
C GLY A 230 0.57 6.89 -5.91
N SER A 231 0.84 6.24 -7.04
CA SER A 231 1.32 6.87 -8.28
C SER A 231 0.24 7.02 -9.35
N THR A 232 -0.98 6.51 -9.09
CA THR A 232 -2.08 6.54 -10.04
C THR A 232 -2.49 7.96 -10.36
N THR A 233 -2.72 8.25 -11.63
CA THR A 233 -3.13 9.57 -12.09
C THR A 233 -4.23 9.46 -13.15
N TYR A 234 -4.97 10.56 -13.32
CA TYR A 234 -5.83 10.74 -14.49
C TYR A 234 -5.00 11.22 -15.68
N GLU A 235 -5.45 10.90 -16.89
CA GLU A 235 -4.84 11.48 -18.09
C GLU A 235 -4.95 13.01 -18.04
N ARG A 236 -3.80 13.71 -18.05
CA ARG A 236 -3.70 15.17 -17.99
C ARG A 236 -2.59 15.64 -18.92
N GLN A 237 -2.69 16.89 -19.37
CA GLN A 237 -1.65 17.51 -20.22
C GLN A 237 -0.35 17.84 -19.45
N ASP A 238 -0.43 18.01 -18.11
CA ASP A 238 0.71 18.40 -17.26
C ASP A 238 1.33 17.20 -16.53
N GLN A 239 1.51 16.08 -17.22
CA GLN A 239 2.04 14.85 -16.64
C GLN A 239 3.56 14.95 -16.37
N THR A 240 4.02 14.29 -15.31
CA THR A 240 5.44 14.13 -15.02
C THR A 240 6.15 13.43 -16.17
N TYR A 241 7.39 13.86 -16.49
CA TYR A 241 8.14 13.30 -17.62
C TYR A 241 8.50 11.83 -17.45
N ILE A 242 8.69 11.33 -16.23
CA ILE A 242 9.16 9.98 -15.96
C ILE A 242 8.22 9.28 -14.99
N VAL A 243 7.66 8.15 -15.44
CA VAL A 243 6.84 7.22 -14.64
C VAL A 243 7.38 5.81 -14.76
N SER A 244 6.84 4.90 -13.99
CA SER A 244 7.14 3.47 -13.91
C SER A 244 8.53 3.15 -13.34
N THR A 245 8.62 2.04 -12.67
CA THR A 245 9.89 1.43 -12.26
C THR A 245 10.70 1.05 -13.50
N ARG A 246 12.02 1.27 -13.48
CA ARG A 246 12.91 1.23 -14.66
C ARG A 246 12.70 0.03 -15.58
N HIS A 247 12.56 -1.17 -15.04
CA HIS A 247 12.46 -2.42 -15.80
C HIS A 247 11.10 -2.58 -16.52
N TYR A 248 10.07 -1.89 -16.06
CA TYR A 248 8.69 -1.94 -16.59
C TYR A 248 8.31 -0.68 -17.34
N ARG A 249 9.28 0.24 -17.56
CA ARG A 249 9.05 1.55 -18.18
C ARG A 249 8.93 1.43 -19.68
N ALA A 250 7.85 1.98 -20.21
CA ALA A 250 7.54 1.98 -21.63
C ALA A 250 8.53 2.84 -22.45
N PRO A 251 8.80 2.49 -23.72
CA PRO A 251 9.76 3.20 -24.56
C PRO A 251 9.41 4.67 -24.77
N GLU A 252 8.13 5.02 -24.92
CA GLU A 252 7.67 6.40 -25.03
C GLU A 252 8.00 7.24 -23.79
N VAL A 253 7.97 6.63 -22.60
CA VAL A 253 8.39 7.29 -21.34
C VAL A 253 9.90 7.51 -21.31
N ILE A 254 10.68 6.50 -21.75
CA ILE A 254 12.15 6.60 -21.80
C ILE A 254 12.59 7.68 -22.77
N LEU A 255 11.92 7.78 -23.92
CA LEU A 255 12.25 8.73 -24.98
C LEU A 255 11.66 10.14 -24.77
N GLY A 256 10.83 10.32 -23.72
CA GLY A 256 10.21 11.61 -23.42
C GLY A 256 9.19 12.08 -24.49
N LEU A 257 8.53 11.12 -25.17
CA LEU A 257 7.56 11.43 -26.23
C LEU A 257 6.15 11.74 -25.70
N GLY A 258 6.00 11.82 -24.38
CA GLY A 258 4.69 11.81 -23.73
C GLY A 258 4.19 10.38 -23.53
N TRP A 259 3.34 10.18 -22.52
CA TRP A 259 2.81 8.87 -22.18
C TRP A 259 1.32 8.98 -21.82
N SER A 260 0.61 7.89 -21.94
CA SER A 260 -0.79 7.76 -21.61
C SER A 260 -1.09 6.29 -21.24
N TYR A 261 -2.32 5.84 -21.34
CA TYR A 261 -2.76 4.47 -21.03
C TYR A 261 -1.85 3.32 -21.52
N PRO A 262 -1.24 3.37 -22.74
CA PRO A 262 -0.39 2.29 -23.23
C PRO A 262 0.80 1.95 -22.33
N CYS A 263 1.31 2.88 -21.51
CA CYS A 263 2.45 2.60 -20.64
C CYS A 263 2.15 1.49 -19.60
N ASP A 264 0.90 1.39 -19.12
CA ASP A 264 0.50 0.30 -18.24
C ASP A 264 0.48 -1.05 -18.97
N VAL A 265 0.02 -1.06 -20.23
CA VAL A 265 -0.01 -2.28 -21.05
C VAL A 265 1.40 -2.78 -21.35
N TRP A 266 2.35 -1.88 -21.59
CA TRP A 266 3.77 -2.23 -21.71
C TRP A 266 4.28 -2.89 -20.43
N SER A 267 4.00 -2.30 -19.27
CA SER A 267 4.39 -2.85 -17.97
C SER A 267 3.82 -4.25 -17.75
N VAL A 268 2.55 -4.49 -18.10
CA VAL A 268 1.95 -5.83 -18.06
C VAL A 268 2.69 -6.83 -18.97
N GLY A 269 3.07 -6.42 -20.17
CA GLY A 269 3.88 -7.24 -21.08
C GLY A 269 5.21 -7.66 -20.45
N CYS A 270 5.93 -6.72 -19.82
CA CYS A 270 7.18 -7.00 -19.10
C CYS A 270 6.96 -8.00 -17.95
N ILE A 271 5.89 -7.81 -17.16
CA ILE A 271 5.54 -8.72 -16.05
C ILE A 271 5.28 -10.14 -16.58
N ILE A 272 4.50 -10.29 -17.64
CA ILE A 272 4.18 -11.61 -18.22
C ILE A 272 5.47 -12.33 -18.65
N VAL A 273 6.38 -11.62 -19.33
CA VAL A 273 7.68 -12.18 -19.74
C VAL A 273 8.49 -12.61 -18.53
N GLU A 274 8.57 -11.79 -17.49
CA GLU A 274 9.29 -12.12 -16.25
C GLU A 274 8.74 -13.39 -15.58
N LEU A 275 7.41 -13.51 -15.46
CA LEU A 275 6.78 -14.70 -14.88
C LEU A 275 7.07 -15.99 -15.68
N CYS A 276 7.23 -15.88 -17.00
CA CYS A 276 7.55 -17.02 -17.88
C CYS A 276 9.03 -17.41 -17.84
N THR A 277 9.94 -16.44 -17.82
CA THR A 277 11.36 -16.67 -18.12
C THR A 277 12.25 -16.61 -16.89
N VAL A 278 11.82 -15.85 -15.86
CA VAL A 278 12.66 -15.53 -14.69
C VAL A 278 14.02 -14.91 -15.09
N CYS A 279 14.06 -14.26 -16.22
CA CYS A 279 15.16 -13.38 -16.62
C CYS A 279 14.75 -11.94 -16.31
N VAL A 280 15.37 -11.36 -15.30
CA VAL A 280 15.35 -9.92 -15.04
C VAL A 280 16.63 -9.30 -15.56
#